data_fba72c5c825473e85bdb9a297f721a49
#
_entry.id   fba72c5c825473e85bdb9a297f721a49
#
_cell.length_a   1.000
_cell.length_b   1.000
_cell.length_c   1.000
_cell.angle_alpha   90.00
_cell.angle_beta   90.00
_cell.angle_gamma   90.00
#
_symmetry.space_group_name_H-M   'P 1'
#
loop_
_entity.id
_entity.type
_entity.pdbx_description
1 polymer ?
#
loop_
_entity_poly.entity_id
_entity_poly.type
_entity_poly.pdbx_seq_one_letter_code
_entity_poly.pdbx_strand_id
1 'polypeptide(L)'
;MIIVDESGSMCAIRQQAFSGMNETLQTIKICAEQNPDLEQYVTLITFDSNHTNFHYNNAEGMAVVPLKESDYRPGGCTPLYDAIGSGIAKVNAQTQDGDSVLVTIITDGYENASREYDLKMVKNLVEKLTEQHWTFTFIGTDDLDVEGMASSMGIRHTLSFARNEEQADAMFKEERECRMCFYNEMIEPTASADVTYFKKKHV
;
A
#
# COMPACT_ATOMS: atom_id res chain seq x y z
N MET A 1 -1.49 3.62 -5.12
CA MET A 1 -0.47 2.56 -5.29
C MET A 1 -0.54 1.60 -4.11
N ILE A 2 -0.38 0.30 -4.35
CA ILE A 2 -0.37 -0.75 -3.32
C ILE A 2 0.91 -1.55 -3.52
N ILE A 3 1.71 -1.71 -2.47
CA ILE A 3 2.98 -2.45 -2.47
C ILE A 3 2.85 -3.55 -1.43
N VAL A 4 2.92 -4.81 -1.86
CA VAL A 4 2.74 -5.97 -0.99
C VAL A 4 4.00 -6.84 -1.03
N ASP A 5 4.52 -7.12 0.13
CA ASP A 5 5.63 -8.05 0.30
C ASP A 5 5.24 -9.45 -0.20
N GLU A 6 6.12 -10.06 -0.97
CA GLU A 6 6.04 -11.43 -1.48
C GLU A 6 7.25 -12.25 -0.99
N SER A 7 7.91 -11.83 0.10
CA SER A 7 9.02 -12.56 0.69
C SER A 7 8.56 -13.84 1.39
N GLY A 8 9.52 -14.71 1.74
CA GLY A 8 9.21 -16.04 2.27
C GLY A 8 8.43 -16.04 3.57
N SER A 9 8.53 -15.00 4.41
CA SER A 9 7.77 -14.87 5.66
C SER A 9 6.25 -14.76 5.42
N MET A 10 5.84 -14.13 4.32
CA MET A 10 4.45 -13.99 3.91
C MET A 10 3.73 -15.33 3.61
N CYS A 11 4.48 -16.45 3.54
CA CYS A 11 3.86 -17.78 3.40
C CYS A 11 2.82 -18.09 4.50
N ALA A 12 3.03 -17.58 5.72
CA ALA A 12 2.14 -17.83 6.86
C ALA A 12 0.74 -17.22 6.69
N ILE A 13 0.62 -16.14 5.91
CA ILE A 13 -0.61 -15.40 5.64
C ILE A 13 -0.88 -15.25 4.14
N ARG A 14 -0.32 -16.17 3.33
CA ARG A 14 -0.39 -16.10 1.86
C ARG A 14 -1.82 -15.96 1.34
N GLN A 15 -2.73 -16.79 1.85
CA GLN A 15 -4.11 -16.81 1.37
C GLN A 15 -4.84 -15.50 1.71
N GLN A 16 -4.62 -14.97 2.92
CA GLN A 16 -5.21 -13.72 3.39
C GLN A 16 -4.68 -12.53 2.60
N ALA A 17 -3.36 -12.49 2.36
CA ALA A 17 -2.74 -11.45 1.52
C ALA A 17 -3.30 -11.48 0.09
N PHE A 18 -3.40 -12.67 -0.51
CA PHE A 18 -3.97 -12.85 -1.84
C PHE A 18 -5.45 -12.42 -1.91
N SER A 19 -6.28 -12.90 -0.97
CA SER A 19 -7.70 -12.53 -0.91
C SER A 19 -7.88 -11.04 -0.65
N GLY A 20 -7.12 -10.49 0.30
CA GLY A 20 -7.17 -9.07 0.66
C GLY A 20 -6.78 -8.14 -0.49
N MET A 21 -5.75 -8.48 -1.26
CA MET A 21 -5.42 -7.74 -2.49
C MET A 21 -6.59 -7.73 -3.48
N ASN A 22 -7.20 -8.89 -3.72
CA ASN A 22 -8.33 -9.00 -4.65
C ASN A 22 -9.56 -8.24 -4.16
N GLU A 23 -9.86 -8.28 -2.87
CA GLU A 23 -10.95 -7.51 -2.28
C GLU A 23 -10.67 -6.00 -2.34
N THR A 24 -9.41 -5.57 -2.17
CA THR A 24 -9.00 -4.18 -2.34
C THR A 24 -9.18 -3.73 -3.79
N LEU A 25 -8.76 -4.53 -4.78
CA LEU A 25 -9.00 -4.27 -6.19
C LEU A 25 -10.50 -4.16 -6.52
N GLN A 26 -11.31 -5.07 -5.98
CA GLN A 26 -12.76 -5.02 -6.14
C GLN A 26 -13.38 -3.75 -5.53
N THR A 27 -12.89 -3.33 -4.37
CA THR A 27 -13.33 -2.08 -3.72
C THR A 27 -13.00 -0.86 -4.58
N ILE A 28 -11.79 -0.78 -5.12
CA ILE A 28 -11.38 0.29 -6.03
C ILE A 28 -12.27 0.34 -7.27
N LYS A 29 -12.54 -0.83 -7.86
CA LYS A 29 -13.41 -0.93 -9.03
C LYS A 29 -14.82 -0.42 -8.75
N ILE A 30 -15.43 -0.85 -7.63
CA ILE A 30 -16.77 -0.40 -7.22
C ILE A 30 -16.77 1.12 -7.00
N CYS A 31 -15.75 1.68 -6.35
CA CYS A 31 -15.63 3.13 -6.14
C CYS A 31 -15.55 3.87 -7.47
N ALA A 32 -14.76 3.39 -8.42
CA ALA A 32 -14.63 3.99 -9.74
C ALA A 32 -15.95 3.94 -10.54
N GLU A 33 -16.68 2.81 -10.49
CA GLU A 33 -17.99 2.67 -11.12
C GLU A 33 -19.05 3.60 -10.50
N GLN A 34 -19.00 3.82 -9.19
CA GLN A 34 -19.94 4.70 -8.47
C GLN A 34 -19.62 6.18 -8.65
N ASN A 35 -18.39 6.53 -8.98
CA ASN A 35 -17.91 7.90 -9.12
C ASN A 35 -17.20 8.11 -10.47
N PRO A 36 -17.93 8.06 -11.60
CA PRO A 36 -17.33 8.11 -12.93
C PRO A 36 -16.65 9.46 -13.26
N ASP A 37 -16.97 10.52 -12.51
CA ASP A 37 -16.36 11.84 -12.65
C ASP A 37 -15.00 11.94 -11.93
N LEU A 38 -14.66 10.95 -11.08
CA LEU A 38 -13.38 10.84 -10.40
C LEU A 38 -12.50 9.81 -11.11
N GLU A 39 -11.52 10.27 -11.87
CA GLU A 39 -10.55 9.39 -12.49
C GLU A 39 -9.69 8.68 -11.43
N GLN A 40 -9.73 7.36 -11.41
CA GLN A 40 -9.00 6.53 -10.45
C GLN A 40 -8.06 5.58 -11.18
N TYR A 41 -6.80 5.61 -10.81
CA TYR A 41 -5.76 4.75 -11.36
C TYR A 41 -5.13 3.86 -10.28
N VAL A 42 -4.74 2.65 -10.65
CA VAL A 42 -4.18 1.65 -9.75
C VAL A 42 -2.80 1.21 -10.23
N THR A 43 -1.85 1.24 -9.30
CA THR A 43 -0.59 0.51 -9.43
C THR A 43 -0.53 -0.49 -8.28
N LEU A 44 -0.44 -1.79 -8.61
CA LEU A 44 -0.28 -2.88 -7.65
C LEU A 44 1.04 -3.59 -7.90
N ILE A 45 1.87 -3.65 -6.87
CA ILE A 45 3.21 -4.23 -6.89
C ILE A 45 3.27 -5.35 -5.86
N THR A 46 3.81 -6.51 -6.25
CA THR A 46 4.35 -7.50 -5.31
C THR A 46 5.85 -7.61 -5.49
N PHE A 47 6.60 -7.86 -4.41
CA PHE A 47 8.06 -7.86 -4.48
C PHE A 47 8.70 -8.90 -3.57
N ASP A 48 9.78 -9.50 -4.07
CA ASP A 48 10.75 -10.27 -3.31
C ASP A 48 12.18 -10.02 -3.85
N SER A 49 13.20 -10.74 -3.33
CA SER A 49 14.58 -10.58 -3.77
C SER A 49 14.87 -11.05 -5.22
N ASN A 50 13.93 -11.74 -5.87
CA ASN A 50 14.09 -12.25 -7.22
C ASN A 50 13.38 -11.36 -8.24
N HIS A 51 12.29 -10.68 -7.83
CA HIS A 51 11.47 -9.89 -8.76
C HIS A 51 10.65 -8.80 -8.05
N THR A 52 10.31 -7.78 -8.82
CA THR A 52 9.30 -6.77 -8.48
C THR A 52 8.25 -6.81 -9.59
N ASN A 53 7.09 -7.37 -9.28
CA ASN A 53 6.00 -7.56 -10.23
C ASN A 53 5.02 -6.40 -10.18
N PHE A 54 4.88 -5.69 -11.29
CA PHE A 54 3.82 -4.70 -11.49
C PHE A 54 2.59 -5.39 -12.09
N HIS A 55 1.69 -5.91 -11.27
CA HIS A 55 0.43 -6.52 -11.73
C HIS A 55 -0.46 -5.50 -12.40
N TYR A 56 -0.49 -4.29 -11.86
CA TYR A 56 -1.08 -3.11 -12.46
C TYR A 56 -0.09 -1.96 -12.42
N ASN A 57 -0.05 -1.17 -13.49
CA ASN A 57 0.79 0.00 -13.62
C ASN A 57 -0.04 1.13 -14.22
N ASN A 58 -0.57 2.01 -13.37
CA ASN A 58 -1.46 3.10 -13.75
C ASN A 58 -2.69 2.60 -14.57
N ALA A 59 -3.25 1.47 -14.16
CA ALA A 59 -4.45 0.94 -14.79
C ALA A 59 -5.68 1.71 -14.31
N GLU A 60 -6.64 1.96 -15.21
CA GLU A 60 -7.92 2.54 -14.82
C GLU A 60 -8.62 1.67 -13.78
N GLY A 61 -9.18 2.29 -12.73
CA GLY A 61 -9.83 1.58 -11.62
C GLY A 61 -10.98 0.68 -12.08
N MET A 62 -11.74 1.09 -13.10
CA MET A 62 -12.81 0.27 -13.68
C MET A 62 -12.30 -0.94 -14.47
N ALA A 63 -11.07 -0.91 -14.96
CA ALA A 63 -10.48 -1.96 -15.80
C ALA A 63 -9.80 -3.08 -14.99
N VAL A 64 -9.61 -2.92 -13.67
CA VAL A 64 -8.95 -3.95 -12.86
C VAL A 64 -9.78 -5.21 -12.76
N VAL A 65 -9.09 -6.35 -12.73
CA VAL A 65 -9.67 -7.69 -12.53
C VAL A 65 -8.92 -8.39 -11.40
N PRO A 66 -9.51 -9.38 -10.72
CA PRO A 66 -8.80 -10.11 -9.67
C PRO A 66 -7.52 -10.78 -10.18
N LEU A 67 -6.49 -10.79 -9.34
CA LEU A 67 -5.28 -11.59 -9.54
C LEU A 67 -5.62 -13.08 -9.52
N LYS A 68 -4.79 -13.90 -10.18
CA LYS A 68 -4.84 -15.36 -10.09
C LYS A 68 -3.93 -15.83 -8.96
N GLU A 69 -4.21 -16.98 -8.38
CA GLU A 69 -3.36 -17.55 -7.33
C GLU A 69 -1.88 -17.74 -7.76
N SER A 70 -1.66 -17.91 -9.08
CA SER A 70 -0.32 -18.00 -9.66
C SER A 70 0.46 -16.68 -9.58
N ASP A 71 -0.20 -15.57 -9.39
CA ASP A 71 0.37 -14.23 -9.45
C ASP A 71 0.93 -13.76 -8.09
N TYR A 72 0.75 -14.57 -7.03
CA TYR A 72 1.29 -14.31 -5.70
C TYR A 72 1.89 -15.59 -5.09
N ARG A 73 3.23 -15.65 -5.05
CA ARG A 73 3.99 -16.82 -4.62
C ARG A 73 5.12 -16.43 -3.68
N PRO A 74 4.82 -16.26 -2.37
CA PRO A 74 5.82 -15.84 -1.39
C PRO A 74 7.09 -16.70 -1.42
N GLY A 75 8.26 -16.01 -1.44
CA GLY A 75 9.59 -16.61 -1.44
C GLY A 75 10.69 -15.55 -1.37
N GLY A 76 11.95 -15.96 -1.19
CA GLY A 76 13.08 -15.04 -1.18
C GLY A 76 13.16 -14.11 0.04
N CYS A 77 13.89 -13.00 -0.13
CA CYS A 77 14.15 -11.96 0.88
C CYS A 77 13.30 -10.70 0.59
N THR A 78 13.45 -9.66 1.44
CA THR A 78 12.61 -8.46 1.47
C THR A 78 13.37 -7.20 1.03
N PRO A 79 13.48 -6.87 -0.27
CA PRO A 79 14.05 -5.61 -0.76
C PRO A 79 13.02 -4.46 -0.68
N LEU A 80 12.61 -4.10 0.52
CA LEU A 80 11.53 -3.16 0.80
C LEU A 80 11.81 -1.77 0.22
N TYR A 81 13.03 -1.26 0.39
CA TYR A 81 13.38 0.08 -0.09
C TYR A 81 13.41 0.14 -1.62
N ASP A 82 13.87 -0.90 -2.29
CA ASP A 82 13.86 -0.98 -3.74
C ASP A 82 12.43 -1.01 -4.28
N ALA A 83 11.53 -1.77 -3.64
CA ALA A 83 10.12 -1.84 -4.02
C ALA A 83 9.42 -0.48 -3.85
N ILE A 84 9.64 0.21 -2.72
CA ILE A 84 9.08 1.54 -2.46
C ILE A 84 9.63 2.56 -3.46
N GLY A 85 10.96 2.63 -3.61
CA GLY A 85 11.62 3.60 -4.46
C GLY A 85 11.26 3.46 -5.93
N SER A 86 11.29 2.22 -6.46
CA SER A 86 10.92 1.95 -7.86
C SER A 86 9.42 2.18 -8.12
N GLY A 87 8.56 1.80 -7.17
CA GLY A 87 7.12 2.05 -7.24
C GLY A 87 6.81 3.56 -7.28
N ILE A 88 7.40 4.33 -6.35
CA ILE A 88 7.27 5.79 -6.30
C ILE A 88 7.76 6.42 -7.62
N ALA A 89 8.95 6.05 -8.10
CA ALA A 89 9.50 6.60 -9.33
C ALA A 89 8.55 6.40 -10.53
N LYS A 90 7.92 5.23 -10.59
CA LYS A 90 7.02 4.87 -11.68
C LYS A 90 5.68 5.61 -11.61
N VAL A 91 5.07 5.71 -10.44
CA VAL A 91 3.81 6.44 -10.25
C VAL A 91 4.03 7.95 -10.40
N ASN A 92 5.09 8.50 -9.79
CA ASN A 92 5.39 9.92 -9.88
C ASN A 92 5.65 10.42 -11.32
N ALA A 93 6.16 9.56 -12.20
CA ALA A 93 6.32 9.88 -13.62
C ALA A 93 4.99 9.99 -14.39
N GLN A 94 3.88 9.56 -13.79
CA GLN A 94 2.55 9.51 -14.39
C GLN A 94 1.54 10.43 -13.70
N THR A 95 1.86 10.93 -12.50
CA THR A 95 1.03 11.90 -11.76
C THR A 95 1.16 13.30 -12.33
N GLN A 96 0.07 14.05 -12.24
CA GLN A 96 -0.05 15.46 -12.64
C GLN A 96 -0.23 16.37 -11.43
N ASP A 97 -0.06 17.67 -11.62
CA ASP A 97 -0.31 18.65 -10.56
C ASP A 97 -1.79 18.59 -10.13
N GLY A 98 -2.02 18.41 -8.85
CA GLY A 98 -3.36 18.27 -8.28
C GLY A 98 -3.83 16.84 -8.04
N ASP A 99 -3.11 15.84 -8.56
CA ASP A 99 -3.43 14.44 -8.26
C ASP A 99 -3.16 14.11 -6.78
N SER A 100 -4.05 13.34 -6.19
CA SER A 100 -3.86 12.75 -4.85
C SER A 100 -3.44 11.30 -4.97
N VAL A 101 -2.36 10.93 -4.30
CA VAL A 101 -1.81 9.57 -4.35
C VAL A 101 -1.84 8.93 -2.97
N LEU A 102 -2.55 7.81 -2.85
CA LEU A 102 -2.50 6.95 -1.68
C LEU A 102 -1.54 5.78 -1.93
N VAL A 103 -0.53 5.65 -1.07
CA VAL A 103 0.45 4.56 -1.09
C VAL A 103 0.24 3.68 0.14
N THR A 104 -0.13 2.43 -0.07
CA THR A 104 -0.24 1.43 0.99
C THR A 104 0.89 0.41 0.85
N ILE A 105 1.69 0.26 1.89
CA ILE A 105 2.82 -0.69 1.97
C ILE A 105 2.45 -1.75 2.99
N ILE A 106 2.49 -3.03 2.59
CA ILE A 106 2.15 -4.18 3.44
C ILE A 106 3.34 -5.14 3.45
N THR A 107 3.88 -5.42 4.64
CA THR A 107 5.00 -6.34 4.84
C THR A 107 4.93 -7.05 6.18
N ASP A 108 5.47 -8.25 6.27
CA ASP A 108 5.66 -8.99 7.52
C ASP A 108 7.15 -9.20 7.86
N GLY A 109 8.04 -8.44 7.19
CA GLY A 109 9.49 -8.58 7.32
C GLY A 109 10.26 -7.26 7.39
N TYR A 110 11.47 -7.32 7.96
CA TYR A 110 12.43 -6.23 7.91
C TYR A 110 13.10 -6.17 6.54
N GLU A 111 13.45 -4.95 6.11
CA GLU A 111 14.37 -4.72 4.99
C GLU A 111 15.65 -5.55 5.14
N ASN A 112 16.02 -6.31 4.11
CA ASN A 112 17.23 -7.14 4.16
C ASN A 112 17.90 -7.42 2.81
N ALA A 113 17.41 -6.86 1.70
CA ALA A 113 17.87 -7.23 0.36
C ALA A 113 17.94 -6.10 -0.67
N SER A 114 17.58 -4.86 -0.32
CA SER A 114 17.63 -3.71 -1.23
C SER A 114 19.06 -3.38 -1.66
N ARG A 115 19.22 -2.90 -2.91
CA ARG A 115 20.50 -2.58 -3.55
C ARG A 115 20.53 -1.23 -4.24
N GLU A 116 19.38 -0.74 -4.69
CA GLU A 116 19.25 0.49 -5.48
C GLU A 116 18.84 1.67 -4.59
N TYR A 117 17.97 1.42 -3.62
CA TYR A 117 17.48 2.42 -2.67
C TYR A 117 17.92 2.09 -1.25
N ASP A 118 18.29 3.12 -0.51
CA ASP A 118 18.54 3.05 0.93
C ASP A 118 17.45 3.77 1.72
N LEU A 119 17.47 3.61 3.05
CA LEU A 119 16.54 4.26 3.96
C LEU A 119 16.47 5.79 3.76
N LYS A 120 17.63 6.43 3.57
CA LYS A 120 17.71 7.89 3.41
C LYS A 120 17.05 8.35 2.11
N MET A 121 17.25 7.61 1.02
CA MET A 121 16.61 7.90 -0.26
C MET A 121 15.09 7.76 -0.16
N VAL A 122 14.59 6.67 0.44
CA VAL A 122 13.16 6.45 0.65
C VAL A 122 12.55 7.55 1.53
N LYS A 123 13.19 7.88 2.65
CA LYS A 123 12.75 8.95 3.54
C LYS A 123 12.61 10.29 2.82
N ASN A 124 13.63 10.68 2.06
CA ASN A 124 13.60 11.94 1.30
C ASN A 124 12.46 11.97 0.26
N LEU A 125 12.19 10.83 -0.40
CA LEU A 125 11.08 10.70 -1.36
C LEU A 125 9.74 10.85 -0.64
N VAL A 126 9.53 10.13 0.46
CA VAL A 126 8.29 10.18 1.25
C VAL A 126 8.02 11.58 1.78
N GLU A 127 9.01 12.22 2.43
CA GLU A 127 8.88 13.57 2.98
C GLU A 127 8.52 14.58 1.89
N LYS A 128 9.24 14.58 0.76
CA LYS A 128 8.99 15.46 -0.37
C LYS A 128 7.59 15.28 -0.97
N LEU A 129 7.17 14.03 -1.19
CA LEU A 129 5.90 13.73 -1.85
C LEU A 129 4.71 13.94 -0.92
N THR A 130 4.88 13.79 0.40
CA THR A 130 3.84 14.14 1.37
C THR A 130 3.46 15.63 1.28
N GLU A 131 4.40 16.52 0.94
CA GLU A 131 4.11 17.93 0.65
C GLU A 131 3.35 18.14 -0.67
N GLN A 132 3.25 17.11 -1.52
CA GLN A 132 2.62 17.12 -2.84
C GLN A 132 1.34 16.25 -2.91
N HIS A 133 0.55 16.21 -1.83
CA HIS A 133 -0.70 15.46 -1.73
C HIS A 133 -0.56 13.92 -1.83
N TRP A 134 0.61 13.37 -1.49
CA TRP A 134 0.79 11.94 -1.32
C TRP A 134 0.55 11.53 0.13
N THR A 135 -0.26 10.50 0.31
CA THR A 135 -0.50 9.88 1.62
C THR A 135 0.16 8.51 1.65
N PHE A 136 0.99 8.28 2.65
CA PHE A 136 1.69 7.00 2.82
C PHE A 136 1.17 6.28 4.05
N THR A 137 0.86 4.99 3.89
CA THR A 137 0.46 4.09 4.97
C THR A 137 1.38 2.88 5.01
N PHE A 138 1.75 2.45 6.20
CA PHE A 138 2.62 1.31 6.43
C PHE A 138 1.93 0.31 7.35
N ILE A 139 1.76 -0.91 6.86
CA ILE A 139 1.08 -2.00 7.54
C ILE A 139 2.08 -3.12 7.75
N GLY A 140 2.24 -3.55 8.98
CA GLY A 140 3.17 -4.63 9.33
C GLY A 140 2.64 -5.55 10.40
N THR A 141 3.31 -6.69 10.62
CA THR A 141 2.97 -7.62 11.69
C THR A 141 3.44 -7.09 13.04
N ASP A 142 2.75 -7.47 14.11
CA ASP A 142 2.96 -6.98 15.48
C ASP A 142 4.28 -7.45 16.13
N ASP A 143 4.97 -8.42 15.52
CA ASP A 143 6.32 -8.84 15.88
C ASP A 143 7.42 -7.94 15.26
N LEU A 144 7.04 -6.96 14.43
CA LEU A 144 7.91 -5.91 13.91
C LEU A 144 7.75 -4.62 14.71
N ASP A 145 8.80 -3.80 14.73
CA ASP A 145 8.69 -2.39 15.15
C ASP A 145 8.07 -1.54 14.02
N VAL A 146 6.76 -1.72 13.80
CA VAL A 146 6.02 -1.08 12.70
C VAL A 146 6.12 0.45 12.78
N GLU A 147 5.94 1.02 13.97
CA GLU A 147 6.01 2.47 14.17
C GLU A 147 7.43 3.02 13.94
N GLY A 148 8.46 2.32 14.45
CA GLY A 148 9.85 2.70 14.25
C GLY A 148 10.27 2.59 12.78
N MET A 149 9.90 1.51 12.10
CA MET A 149 10.16 1.32 10.67
C MET A 149 9.50 2.42 9.83
N ALA A 150 8.22 2.67 10.02
CA ALA A 150 7.47 3.70 9.31
C ALA A 150 8.04 5.10 9.58
N SER A 151 8.27 5.44 10.86
CA SER A 151 8.83 6.73 11.26
C SER A 151 10.23 6.96 10.67
N SER A 152 11.05 5.92 10.59
CA SER A 152 12.39 6.01 9.96
C SER A 152 12.31 6.39 8.47
N MET A 153 11.25 6.00 7.79
CA MET A 153 10.95 6.34 6.40
C MET A 153 10.12 7.63 6.25
N GLY A 154 9.75 8.31 7.35
CA GLY A 154 8.91 9.51 7.32
C GLY A 154 7.40 9.24 7.18
N ILE A 155 6.97 7.98 7.32
CA ILE A 155 5.56 7.57 7.23
C ILE A 155 4.90 7.70 8.60
N ARG A 156 3.69 8.29 8.63
CA ARG A 156 2.96 8.59 9.88
C ARG A 156 1.77 7.68 10.14
N HIS A 157 1.18 7.11 9.08
CA HIS A 157 -0.01 6.27 9.19
C HIS A 157 0.41 4.82 9.23
N THR A 158 0.21 4.18 10.37
CA THR A 158 0.63 2.79 10.61
C THR A 158 -0.53 1.95 11.09
N LEU A 159 -0.52 0.68 10.72
CA LEU A 159 -1.40 -0.35 11.24
C LEU A 159 -0.59 -1.60 11.52
N SER A 160 -0.80 -2.23 12.66
CA SER A 160 -0.18 -3.52 12.99
C SER A 160 -1.23 -4.61 13.17
N PHE A 161 -0.87 -5.85 12.83
CA PHE A 161 -1.73 -7.01 12.98
C PHE A 161 -0.92 -8.25 13.40
N ALA A 162 -1.54 -9.17 14.14
CA ALA A 162 -0.88 -10.43 14.49
C ALA A 162 -0.78 -11.33 13.25
N ARG A 163 0.35 -12.04 13.12
CA ARG A 163 0.63 -12.94 11.99
C ARG A 163 -0.20 -14.23 12.07
N ASN A 164 -1.50 -14.10 11.91
CA ASN A 164 -2.44 -15.20 11.79
C ASN A 164 -3.59 -14.81 10.84
N GLU A 165 -4.36 -15.81 10.40
CA GLU A 165 -5.39 -15.65 9.38
C GLU A 165 -6.47 -14.64 9.79
N GLU A 166 -6.99 -14.74 11.01
CA GLU A 166 -8.08 -13.88 11.51
C GLU A 166 -7.67 -12.41 11.56
N GLN A 167 -6.46 -12.12 12.06
CA GLN A 167 -5.95 -10.75 12.19
C GLN A 167 -5.56 -10.18 10.83
N ALA A 168 -5.04 -10.99 9.92
CA ALA A 168 -4.76 -10.56 8.55
C ALA A 168 -6.05 -10.19 7.81
N ASP A 169 -7.11 -10.98 7.91
CA ASP A 169 -8.42 -10.66 7.33
C ASP A 169 -9.00 -9.36 7.93
N ALA A 170 -8.90 -9.20 9.26
CA ALA A 170 -9.34 -7.99 9.95
C ALA A 170 -8.56 -6.75 9.49
N MET A 171 -7.24 -6.87 9.32
CA MET A 171 -6.37 -5.81 8.82
C MET A 171 -6.76 -5.38 7.40
N PHE A 172 -6.93 -6.33 6.46
CA PHE A 172 -7.34 -5.99 5.10
C PHE A 172 -8.73 -5.33 5.06
N LYS A 173 -9.65 -5.76 5.93
CA LYS A 173 -10.95 -5.11 6.07
C LYS A 173 -10.81 -3.67 6.56
N GLU A 174 -10.00 -3.41 7.59
CA GLU A 174 -9.77 -2.07 8.12
C GLU A 174 -9.10 -1.16 7.07
N GLU A 175 -8.13 -1.67 6.33
CA GLU A 175 -7.48 -0.93 5.24
C GLU A 175 -8.50 -0.51 4.17
N ARG A 176 -9.39 -1.41 3.75
CA ARG A 176 -10.44 -1.09 2.76
C ARG A 176 -11.43 -0.05 3.27
N GLU A 177 -11.85 -0.14 4.54
CA GLU A 177 -12.74 0.86 5.16
C GLU A 177 -12.07 2.25 5.19
N CYS A 178 -10.79 2.32 5.55
CA CYS A 178 -10.02 3.56 5.54
C CYS A 178 -9.84 4.11 4.12
N ARG A 179 -9.58 3.25 3.14
CA ARG A 179 -9.46 3.62 1.72
C ARG A 179 -10.79 4.20 1.18
N MET A 180 -11.92 3.62 1.55
CA MET A 180 -13.24 4.16 1.19
C MET A 180 -13.46 5.55 1.78
N CYS A 181 -13.09 5.76 3.05
CA CYS A 181 -13.16 7.09 3.67
C CYS A 181 -12.28 8.10 2.92
N PHE A 182 -11.05 7.71 2.56
CA PHE A 182 -10.14 8.55 1.78
C PHE A 182 -10.75 8.96 0.43
N TYR A 183 -11.38 8.04 -0.30
CA TYR A 183 -12.05 8.36 -1.56
C TYR A 183 -13.25 9.30 -1.37
N ASN A 184 -14.06 9.06 -0.34
CA ASN A 184 -15.22 9.94 -0.06
C ASN A 184 -14.78 11.38 0.24
N GLU A 185 -13.65 11.58 0.89
CA GLU A 185 -13.10 12.93 1.14
C GLU A 185 -12.57 13.61 -0.12
N MET A 186 -12.11 12.85 -1.11
CA MET A 186 -11.75 13.41 -2.42
C MET A 186 -12.99 13.88 -3.19
N ILE A 187 -14.14 13.19 -3.02
CA ILE A 187 -15.41 13.51 -3.69
C ILE A 187 -16.09 14.70 -3.01
N GLU A 188 -16.13 14.70 -1.68
CA GLU A 188 -16.75 15.75 -0.87
C GLU A 188 -15.72 16.28 0.17
N PRO A 189 -14.85 17.22 -0.22
CA PRO A 189 -13.86 17.76 0.71
C PRO A 189 -14.53 18.40 1.92
N THR A 190 -14.47 17.75 3.07
CA THR A 190 -14.87 18.36 4.34
C THR A 190 -13.77 19.29 4.82
N ALA A 191 -14.13 20.43 5.45
CA ALA A 191 -13.21 21.50 5.83
C ALA A 191 -12.14 21.13 6.90
N SER A 192 -11.95 19.87 7.25
CA SER A 192 -10.94 19.39 8.20
C SER A 192 -9.83 18.64 7.47
N ALA A 193 -8.78 19.35 7.13
CA ALA A 193 -7.64 18.87 6.36
C ALA A 193 -6.63 18.02 7.16
N ASP A 194 -7.03 17.36 8.21
CA ASP A 194 -6.14 16.48 9.01
C ASP A 194 -6.72 15.06 9.07
N VAL A 195 -6.72 14.40 7.89
CA VAL A 195 -7.23 13.04 7.77
C VAL A 195 -6.19 12.07 8.30
N THR A 196 -6.36 11.66 9.54
CA THR A 196 -5.65 10.50 10.07
C THR A 196 -6.20 9.27 9.34
N TYR A 197 -5.46 8.71 8.38
CA TYR A 197 -5.89 7.59 7.55
C TYR A 197 -6.39 6.41 8.39
N PHE A 198 -5.60 5.98 9.39
CA PHE A 198 -6.08 5.04 10.39
C PHE A 198 -6.55 5.82 11.63
N LYS A 199 -7.84 5.76 11.95
CA LYS A 199 -8.36 6.35 13.19
C LYS A 199 -7.76 5.60 14.38
N LYS A 200 -7.06 6.30 15.27
CA LYS A 200 -6.63 5.70 16.54
C LYS A 200 -7.88 5.20 17.26
N LYS A 201 -8.03 3.87 17.38
CA LYS A 201 -9.00 3.28 18.29
C LYS A 201 -8.58 3.75 19.70
N HIS A 202 -9.35 4.65 20.30
CA HIS A 202 -9.22 4.90 21.72
C HIS A 202 -9.62 3.61 22.45
N VAL A 203 -8.64 2.94 23.07
CA VAL A 203 -8.81 1.84 24.02
C VAL A 203 -9.29 2.43 25.33
#